data_6b2195aafc785dc76922ef080b330196
#
_entry.id   6b2195aafc785dc76922ef080b330196
#
_cell.length_a   1.000
_cell.length_b   1.000
_cell.length_c   1.000
_cell.angle_alpha   90.00
_cell.angle_beta   90.00
_cell.angle_gamma   90.00
#
_symmetry.space_group_name_H-M   'P 1'
#
loop_
_entity.id
_entity.type
_entity.pdbx_description
1 polymer ?
#
loop_
_entity_poly.entity_id
_entity_poly.type
_entity_poly.pdbx_seq_one_letter_code
_entity_poly.pdbx_strand_id
1 'polypeptide(L)'
;MQKSLFENEKMSDALQPALQQCSVSRSTFYQGDCLVESQNIVDGSVDLILSDLPYGTTACAWDEIIPIDEMWKMFYRVLRPNGFIVLTASQPFTSKLVSSNMSNFSHQWIWEKIGSNGNPLLANVMPLKNFEDVLVFGKKGYDEDLNHPLRYYTVKLREYTNYSRTRFRQIFGHWKFQHFMELQQQYTLCTEDVYNELTEYFELRNMNGFLEYSELVKTDYDLPKRIYNPQMVEGKPYSITSGKMGDAYGGELGGFTTISDGNRYPKSILRFGYCKEKLHPTQKPVELMEYLIKTYTNEEMTVFDATMGSGTTGVACKKSNRHFIGIEKDEKYFEIAVSRVSEYCG
;
A
#
# COMPACT_ATOMS: atom_id res chain seq x y z
N MET A 1 -44.97 -43.87 -49.91
CA MET A 1 -44.19 -44.41 -48.79
C MET A 1 -43.02 -43.47 -48.57
N GLN A 2 -43.03 -42.85 -47.42
CA GLN A 2 -42.07 -41.77 -47.02
C GLN A 2 -40.65 -42.29 -46.80
N LYS A 3 -39.72 -41.55 -47.28
CA LYS A 3 -38.29 -41.57 -46.79
C LYS A 3 -37.92 -40.16 -46.42
N SER A 4 -37.63 -39.97 -45.18
CA SER A 4 -37.06 -38.73 -44.61
C SER A 4 -35.60 -38.63 -44.93
N LEU A 5 -35.23 -37.46 -45.43
CA LEU A 5 -33.87 -36.99 -45.60
C LEU A 5 -33.46 -36.30 -44.31
N PHE A 6 -32.36 -36.75 -43.71
CA PHE A 6 -31.56 -35.91 -42.81
C PHE A 6 -30.16 -35.86 -43.39
N GLU A 7 -29.87 -34.76 -44.04
CA GLU A 7 -28.49 -34.38 -44.39
C GLU A 7 -27.90 -33.61 -43.22
N ASN A 8 -26.79 -34.12 -42.69
CA ASN A 8 -25.93 -33.47 -41.74
C ASN A 8 -25.05 -32.50 -42.50
N GLU A 9 -25.29 -31.23 -42.41
CA GLU A 9 -24.32 -30.21 -42.75
C GLU A 9 -23.32 -30.06 -41.61
N LYS A 10 -22.07 -30.44 -41.88
CA LYS A 10 -20.90 -30.03 -41.10
C LYS A 10 -20.70 -28.52 -41.28
N MET A 11 -21.10 -27.75 -40.28
CA MET A 11 -20.70 -26.36 -40.19
C MET A 11 -19.32 -26.27 -39.55
N SER A 12 -18.44 -25.58 -40.27
CA SER A 12 -17.03 -25.38 -40.02
C SER A 12 -16.73 -24.72 -38.69
N ASP A 13 -15.78 -25.32 -37.96
CA ASP A 13 -15.00 -24.67 -36.91
C ASP A 13 -14.16 -23.56 -37.51
N ALA A 14 -14.67 -22.34 -37.50
CA ALA A 14 -13.86 -21.16 -37.76
C ALA A 14 -14.42 -19.98 -36.95
N LEU A 15 -13.56 -19.43 -36.07
CA LEU A 15 -13.69 -18.12 -35.45
C LEU A 15 -14.68 -17.99 -34.29
N GLN A 16 -14.32 -18.55 -33.14
CA GLN A 16 -14.63 -17.88 -31.89
C GLN A 16 -13.58 -16.76 -31.71
N PRO A 17 -13.96 -15.49 -31.70
CA PRO A 17 -13.06 -14.47 -31.21
C PRO A 17 -12.82 -14.71 -29.73
N ALA A 18 -11.57 -14.79 -29.33
CA ALA A 18 -11.16 -14.74 -27.93
C ALA A 18 -11.79 -13.48 -27.33
N LEU A 19 -12.87 -13.66 -26.58
CA LEU A 19 -13.36 -12.66 -25.63
C LEU A 19 -12.24 -12.52 -24.60
N GLN A 20 -11.32 -11.57 -24.83
CA GLN A 20 -10.58 -10.96 -23.76
C GLN A 20 -11.64 -10.50 -22.76
N GLN A 21 -11.76 -11.21 -21.64
CA GLN A 21 -12.48 -10.73 -20.49
C GLN A 21 -11.76 -9.46 -20.01
N CYS A 22 -12.19 -8.32 -20.53
CA CYS A 22 -11.86 -7.05 -19.96
C CYS A 22 -12.57 -7.02 -18.62
N SER A 23 -11.85 -7.24 -17.53
CA SER A 23 -12.41 -7.13 -16.19
C SER A 23 -12.83 -5.69 -15.98
N VAL A 24 -14.15 -5.47 -15.85
CA VAL A 24 -14.71 -4.13 -15.68
C VAL A 24 -14.54 -3.75 -14.22
N SER A 25 -13.69 -2.75 -13.93
CA SER A 25 -13.54 -2.20 -12.58
C SER A 25 -14.91 -1.75 -12.05
N ARG A 26 -15.30 -2.27 -10.88
CA ARG A 26 -16.58 -1.95 -10.24
C ARG A 26 -16.45 -0.72 -9.37
N SER A 27 -17.45 0.15 -9.39
CA SER A 27 -17.52 1.30 -8.50
C SER A 27 -18.82 1.22 -7.70
N THR A 28 -18.71 1.41 -6.38
CA THR A 28 -19.84 1.46 -5.44
C THR A 28 -19.79 2.81 -4.73
N PHE A 29 -20.96 3.43 -4.62
CA PHE A 29 -21.08 4.77 -4.04
C PHE A 29 -22.13 4.77 -2.94
N TYR A 30 -21.85 5.47 -1.85
CA TYR A 30 -22.78 5.70 -0.75
C TYR A 30 -22.86 7.20 -0.46
N GLN A 31 -24.08 7.71 -0.37
CA GLN A 31 -24.34 9.10 0.01
C GLN A 31 -24.62 9.16 1.51
N GLY A 32 -23.83 9.91 2.27
CA GLY A 32 -24.07 10.10 3.68
C GLY A 32 -22.79 10.27 4.50
N ASP A 33 -22.94 10.17 5.80
CA ASP A 33 -21.80 10.22 6.74
C ASP A 33 -20.97 8.95 6.67
N CYS A 34 -19.65 9.10 6.50
CA CYS A 34 -18.76 7.97 6.28
C CYS A 34 -18.73 6.97 7.46
N LEU A 35 -18.94 7.42 8.69
CA LEU A 35 -19.00 6.54 9.87
C LEU A 35 -20.26 5.67 9.86
N VAL A 36 -21.34 6.18 9.26
CA VAL A 36 -22.61 5.46 9.12
C VAL A 36 -22.57 4.56 7.88
N GLU A 37 -22.32 5.14 6.72
CA GLU A 37 -22.39 4.43 5.45
C GLU A 37 -21.34 3.33 5.28
N SER A 38 -20.19 3.48 5.95
CA SER A 38 -19.17 2.43 5.96
C SER A 38 -19.64 1.10 6.56
N GLN A 39 -20.74 1.08 7.32
CA GLN A 39 -21.31 -0.16 7.86
C GLN A 39 -21.77 -1.11 6.73
N ASN A 40 -22.02 -0.58 5.53
CA ASN A 40 -22.36 -1.36 4.35
C ASN A 40 -21.13 -2.02 3.69
N ILE A 41 -19.91 -1.67 4.14
CA ILE A 41 -18.66 -2.25 3.62
C ILE A 41 -18.27 -3.46 4.48
N VAL A 42 -18.02 -4.59 3.80
CA VAL A 42 -17.62 -5.84 4.46
C VAL A 42 -16.26 -5.67 5.17
N ASP A 43 -16.15 -6.23 6.36
CA ASP A 43 -14.93 -6.21 7.14
C ASP A 43 -13.76 -6.85 6.38
N GLY A 44 -12.61 -6.18 6.35
CA GLY A 44 -11.40 -6.67 5.70
C GLY A 44 -11.48 -6.80 4.17
N SER A 45 -12.46 -6.18 3.51
CA SER A 45 -12.64 -6.27 2.05
C SER A 45 -11.93 -5.20 1.24
N VAL A 46 -11.32 -4.22 1.89
CA VAL A 46 -10.64 -3.08 1.26
C VAL A 46 -9.13 -3.30 1.27
N ASP A 47 -8.46 -3.13 0.14
CA ASP A 47 -7.01 -3.29 0.01
C ASP A 47 -6.24 -2.01 0.33
N LEU A 48 -6.78 -0.86 -0.04
CA LEU A 48 -6.23 0.47 0.18
C LEU A 48 -7.32 1.44 0.59
N ILE A 49 -7.08 2.22 1.64
CA ILE A 49 -7.84 3.42 1.93
C ILE A 49 -7.02 4.60 1.41
N LEU A 50 -7.60 5.41 0.52
CA LEU A 50 -6.99 6.63 -0.02
C LEU A 50 -8.00 7.76 0.06
N SER A 51 -7.84 8.65 1.03
CA SER A 51 -8.80 9.72 1.30
C SER A 51 -8.15 11.08 1.53
N ASP A 52 -8.85 12.11 1.10
CA ASP A 52 -8.58 13.50 1.41
C ASP A 52 -9.58 13.97 2.47
N LEU A 53 -9.23 13.77 3.74
CA LEU A 53 -10.10 14.05 4.86
C LEU A 53 -10.36 15.56 5.03
N PRO A 54 -11.47 16.00 5.65
CA PRO A 54 -11.63 17.38 6.05
C PRO A 54 -10.63 17.76 7.16
N TYR A 55 -9.92 18.88 6.98
CA TYR A 55 -8.86 19.33 7.89
C TYR A 55 -9.35 20.27 9.00
N GLY A 56 -10.59 20.81 8.88
CA GLY A 56 -11.14 21.83 9.77
C GLY A 56 -10.42 23.18 9.65
N THR A 57 -9.90 23.50 8.47
CA THR A 57 -9.11 24.71 8.23
C THR A 57 -9.79 25.71 7.30
N THR A 58 -10.95 25.37 6.75
CA THR A 58 -11.73 26.22 5.86
C THR A 58 -13.07 26.61 6.51
N ALA A 59 -13.72 27.65 6.00
CA ALA A 59 -15.05 28.05 6.44
C ALA A 59 -16.19 27.24 5.77
N CYS A 60 -15.86 26.17 5.06
CA CYS A 60 -16.84 25.35 4.35
C CYS A 60 -17.58 24.43 5.33
N ALA A 61 -18.89 24.30 5.19
CA ALA A 61 -19.72 23.48 6.09
C ALA A 61 -19.35 21.99 6.09
N TRP A 62 -18.74 21.51 5.01
CA TRP A 62 -18.27 20.12 4.89
C TRP A 62 -16.87 19.89 5.52
N ASP A 63 -16.12 20.97 5.88
CA ASP A 63 -14.77 20.85 6.45
C ASP A 63 -14.81 20.63 7.97
N GLU A 64 -15.65 19.71 8.43
CA GLU A 64 -15.76 19.29 9.81
C GLU A 64 -14.89 18.05 10.05
N ILE A 65 -13.97 18.13 11.03
CA ILE A 65 -13.06 17.04 11.34
C ILE A 65 -13.85 15.81 11.81
N ILE A 66 -13.67 14.69 11.13
CA ILE A 66 -14.21 13.39 11.54
C ILE A 66 -13.61 13.00 12.90
N PRO A 67 -14.41 12.52 13.87
CA PRO A 67 -13.88 12.00 15.14
C PRO A 67 -12.79 10.98 14.89
N ILE A 68 -11.57 11.28 15.34
CA ILE A 68 -10.37 10.57 14.91
C ILE A 68 -10.38 9.10 15.35
N ASP A 69 -10.82 8.82 16.57
CA ASP A 69 -10.86 7.46 17.11
C ASP A 69 -11.86 6.56 16.37
N GLU A 70 -13.04 7.11 16.04
CA GLU A 70 -14.07 6.44 15.25
C GLU A 70 -13.61 6.22 13.81
N MET A 71 -12.94 7.21 13.22
CA MET A 71 -12.32 7.09 11.90
C MET A 71 -11.31 5.95 11.84
N TRP A 72 -10.39 5.85 12.82
CA TRP A 72 -9.43 4.76 12.85
C TRP A 72 -10.11 3.39 13.04
N LYS A 73 -11.12 3.30 13.91
CA LYS A 73 -11.91 2.07 14.08
C LYS A 73 -12.56 1.64 12.77
N MET A 74 -13.19 2.57 12.07
CA MET A 74 -13.80 2.34 10.76
C MET A 74 -12.76 1.86 9.75
N PHE A 75 -11.64 2.58 9.61
CA PHE A 75 -10.59 2.23 8.67
C PHE A 75 -10.00 0.85 8.93
N TYR A 76 -9.68 0.54 10.18
CA TYR A 76 -9.12 -0.78 10.52
C TYR A 76 -10.14 -1.91 10.42
N ARG A 77 -11.44 -1.65 10.55
CA ARG A 77 -12.47 -2.65 10.31
C ARG A 77 -12.53 -3.07 8.85
N VAL A 78 -12.63 -2.10 7.95
CA VAL A 78 -12.83 -2.38 6.52
C VAL A 78 -11.54 -2.80 5.79
N LEU A 79 -10.37 -2.34 6.28
CA LEU A 79 -9.09 -2.62 5.67
C LEU A 79 -8.65 -4.07 5.91
N ARG A 80 -8.21 -4.76 4.87
CA ARG A 80 -7.62 -6.09 5.02
C ARG A 80 -6.32 -6.08 5.83
N PRO A 81 -5.89 -7.23 6.38
CA PRO A 81 -4.55 -7.37 6.96
C PRO A 81 -3.45 -6.96 5.95
N ASN A 82 -2.44 -6.25 6.42
CA ASN A 82 -1.34 -5.71 5.60
C ASN A 82 -1.74 -4.69 4.52
N GLY A 83 -2.98 -4.21 4.52
CA GLY A 83 -3.40 -3.07 3.70
C GLY A 83 -2.78 -1.76 4.18
N PHE A 84 -2.88 -0.72 3.34
CA PHE A 84 -2.41 0.62 3.65
C PHE A 84 -3.55 1.63 3.76
N ILE A 85 -3.33 2.64 4.59
CA ILE A 85 -4.16 3.84 4.67
C ILE A 85 -3.26 4.99 4.23
N VAL A 86 -3.68 5.70 3.19
CA VAL A 86 -2.98 6.84 2.61
C VAL A 86 -3.87 8.06 2.73
N LEU A 87 -3.45 9.06 3.50
CA LEU A 87 -4.22 10.26 3.78
C LEU A 87 -3.46 11.50 3.34
N THR A 88 -4.09 12.37 2.59
CA THR A 88 -3.55 13.72 2.38
C THR A 88 -3.79 14.57 3.62
N ALA A 89 -2.85 15.43 3.92
CA ALA A 89 -2.91 16.27 5.11
C ALA A 89 -2.12 17.58 4.94
N SER A 90 -2.38 18.51 5.83
CA SER A 90 -1.66 19.78 5.95
C SER A 90 -1.55 20.15 7.42
N GLN A 91 -0.42 20.78 7.83
CA GLN A 91 -0.29 21.26 9.20
C GLN A 91 -1.39 22.26 9.58
N PRO A 92 -1.93 22.20 10.82
CA PRO A 92 -1.53 21.33 11.97
C PRO A 92 -2.18 19.93 11.97
N PHE A 93 -3.09 19.64 11.03
CA PHE A 93 -3.81 18.36 10.95
C PHE A 93 -2.87 17.16 10.73
N THR A 94 -1.79 17.34 9.95
CA THR A 94 -0.72 16.33 9.81
C THR A 94 -0.21 15.83 11.16
N SER A 95 0.18 16.73 12.04
CA SER A 95 0.70 16.36 13.37
C SER A 95 -0.36 15.64 14.21
N LYS A 96 -1.62 16.06 14.14
CA LYS A 96 -2.73 15.43 14.84
C LYS A 96 -2.96 13.99 14.38
N LEU A 97 -2.99 13.74 13.06
CA LEU A 97 -3.13 12.40 12.50
C LEU A 97 -1.97 11.47 12.89
N VAL A 98 -0.74 11.94 12.72
CA VAL A 98 0.44 11.12 13.06
C VAL A 98 0.46 10.78 14.55
N SER A 99 0.22 11.76 15.43
CA SER A 99 0.21 11.54 16.87
C SER A 99 -0.90 10.60 17.33
N SER A 100 -2.07 10.63 16.67
CA SER A 100 -3.20 9.76 17.02
C SER A 100 -2.97 8.29 16.67
N ASN A 101 -2.00 7.98 15.80
CA ASN A 101 -1.78 6.61 15.32
C ASN A 101 -0.30 6.33 15.01
N MET A 102 0.58 6.77 15.88
CA MET A 102 2.03 6.65 15.72
C MET A 102 2.51 5.21 15.53
N SER A 103 1.90 4.25 16.21
CA SER A 103 2.29 2.83 16.13
C SER A 103 2.13 2.23 14.74
N ASN A 104 1.17 2.73 13.96
CA ASN A 104 0.88 2.27 12.59
C ASN A 104 1.41 3.23 11.51
N PHE A 105 1.97 4.37 11.90
CA PHE A 105 2.60 5.27 10.95
C PHE A 105 3.79 4.58 10.28
N SER A 106 3.81 4.58 8.94
CA SER A 106 4.84 3.93 8.15
C SER A 106 5.85 4.92 7.59
N HIS A 107 5.39 5.83 6.78
CA HIS A 107 6.22 6.84 6.14
C HIS A 107 5.35 7.98 5.57
N GLN A 108 6.02 8.98 5.02
CA GLN A 108 5.40 10.18 4.47
C GLN A 108 5.95 10.46 3.08
N TRP A 109 5.07 10.90 2.17
CA TRP A 109 5.43 11.59 0.94
C TRP A 109 5.09 13.07 1.08
N ILE A 110 5.82 13.90 0.37
CA ILE A 110 5.51 15.33 0.19
C ILE A 110 5.02 15.52 -1.24
N TRP A 111 3.78 15.96 -1.40
CA TRP A 111 3.30 16.39 -2.70
C TRP A 111 3.66 17.85 -2.93
N GLU A 112 4.68 18.11 -3.74
CA GLU A 112 5.04 19.45 -4.23
C GLU A 112 4.10 19.83 -5.38
N LYS A 113 3.35 20.93 -5.20
CA LYS A 113 2.37 21.43 -6.16
C LYS A 113 3.06 22.26 -7.24
N ILE A 114 3.36 21.66 -8.39
CA ILE A 114 4.00 22.37 -9.50
C ILE A 114 3.08 23.51 -9.98
N GLY A 115 3.63 24.73 -10.08
CA GLY A 115 2.90 25.91 -10.52
C GLY A 115 2.05 26.61 -9.45
N SER A 116 2.11 26.13 -8.19
CA SER A 116 1.50 26.84 -7.06
C SER A 116 2.51 27.77 -6.42
N ASN A 117 2.12 29.03 -6.24
CA ASN A 117 2.93 30.03 -5.55
C ASN A 117 2.54 30.21 -4.07
N GLY A 118 1.68 29.35 -3.54
CA GLY A 118 1.15 29.48 -2.18
C GLY A 118 0.16 30.68 -2.06
N ASN A 119 -0.10 31.10 -0.82
CA ASN A 119 -0.96 32.28 -0.56
C ASN A 119 -0.11 33.54 -0.48
N PRO A 120 -0.16 34.46 -1.49
CA PRO A 120 0.68 35.64 -1.52
C PRO A 120 0.44 36.61 -0.36
N LEU A 121 -0.75 36.57 0.27
CA LEU A 121 -1.04 37.40 1.44
C LEU A 121 -0.17 37.07 2.65
N LEU A 122 0.41 35.88 2.68
CA LEU A 122 1.28 35.42 3.77
C LEU A 122 2.77 35.64 3.48
N ALA A 123 3.14 36.18 2.32
CA ALA A 123 4.53 36.28 1.88
C ALA A 123 5.46 37.04 2.84
N ASN A 124 4.91 38.02 3.59
CA ASN A 124 5.65 38.79 4.58
C ASN A 124 5.53 38.25 6.02
N VAL A 125 4.85 37.14 6.21
CA VAL A 125 4.55 36.54 7.53
C VAL A 125 5.23 35.19 7.70
N MET A 126 5.23 34.35 6.63
CA MET A 126 5.79 33.01 6.65
C MET A 126 6.16 32.54 5.23
N PRO A 127 6.98 31.49 5.09
CA PRO A 127 7.26 30.90 3.78
C PRO A 127 5.98 30.49 3.05
N LEU A 128 5.93 30.76 1.76
CA LEU A 128 4.80 30.37 0.92
C LEU A 128 4.72 28.84 0.78
N LYS A 129 3.64 28.28 1.24
CA LYS A 129 3.42 26.84 1.23
C LYS A 129 2.98 26.36 -0.16
N ASN A 130 3.80 25.53 -0.79
CA ASN A 130 3.54 24.94 -2.10
C ASN A 130 3.42 23.41 -2.07
N PHE A 131 3.22 22.79 -0.90
CA PHE A 131 3.14 21.34 -0.75
C PHE A 131 2.01 20.91 0.19
N GLU A 132 1.66 19.63 0.10
CA GLU A 132 0.85 18.91 1.08
C GLU A 132 1.56 17.62 1.49
N ASP A 133 1.23 17.15 2.68
CA ASP A 133 1.70 15.88 3.20
C ASP A 133 0.81 14.75 2.68
N VAL A 134 1.40 13.59 2.37
CA VAL A 134 0.69 12.34 2.10
C VAL A 134 1.19 11.31 3.11
N LEU A 135 0.38 11.04 4.10
CA LEU A 135 0.72 10.19 5.24
C LEU A 135 0.33 8.76 4.96
N VAL A 136 1.23 7.84 5.22
CA VAL A 136 1.01 6.41 4.99
C VAL A 136 1.04 5.67 6.31
N PHE A 137 -0.07 4.97 6.60
CA PHE A 137 -0.21 4.09 7.74
C PHE A 137 -0.43 2.67 7.24
N GLY A 138 0.02 1.69 8.01
CA GLY A 138 -0.16 0.29 7.65
C GLY A 138 -0.96 -0.45 8.71
N LYS A 139 -1.97 -1.23 8.29
CA LYS A 139 -2.58 -2.19 9.20
C LYS A 139 -1.59 -3.32 9.42
N LYS A 140 -1.15 -3.49 10.67
CA LYS A 140 -0.39 -4.68 11.04
C LYS A 140 -1.33 -5.88 10.99
N GLY A 141 -0.96 -6.89 10.22
CA GLY A 141 -1.80 -8.08 10.01
C GLY A 141 -1.81 -9.05 11.18
N TYR A 142 -1.06 -8.74 12.26
CA TYR A 142 -0.76 -9.66 13.36
C TYR A 142 -0.69 -8.92 14.68
N ASP A 143 -0.61 -9.71 15.76
CA ASP A 143 -0.43 -9.24 17.13
C ASP A 143 0.59 -8.09 17.18
N GLU A 144 0.22 -7.00 17.86
CA GLU A 144 0.96 -5.73 17.85
C GLU A 144 2.44 -5.87 18.23
N ASP A 145 2.78 -6.89 19.03
CA ASP A 145 4.15 -7.10 19.51
C ASP A 145 5.03 -7.88 18.53
N LEU A 146 4.48 -8.74 17.66
CA LEU A 146 5.25 -9.70 16.89
C LEU A 146 5.28 -9.49 15.36
N ASN A 147 4.47 -8.66 14.79
CA ASN A 147 4.45 -8.24 13.35
C ASN A 147 4.33 -9.37 12.29
N HIS A 148 4.40 -10.64 12.63
CA HIS A 148 4.36 -11.79 11.72
C HIS A 148 4.01 -13.07 12.48
N PRO A 149 3.08 -13.96 12.02
CA PRO A 149 2.69 -15.17 12.74
C PRO A 149 3.85 -16.09 13.08
N LEU A 150 4.81 -16.24 12.17
CA LEU A 150 6.00 -17.03 12.43
C LEU A 150 6.92 -16.44 13.51
N ARG A 151 6.67 -15.23 13.99
CA ARG A 151 7.41 -14.65 15.12
C ARG A 151 7.21 -15.44 16.41
N TYR A 152 6.01 -15.96 16.66
CA TYR A 152 5.78 -16.88 17.81
C TYR A 152 6.65 -18.12 17.70
N TYR A 153 6.75 -18.66 16.49
CA TYR A 153 7.64 -19.77 16.24
C TYR A 153 9.11 -19.37 16.42
N THR A 154 9.50 -18.20 15.93
CA THR A 154 10.86 -17.65 16.11
C THR A 154 11.21 -17.45 17.60
N VAL A 155 10.27 -16.97 18.43
CA VAL A 155 10.50 -16.82 19.87
C VAL A 155 10.82 -18.17 20.48
N LYS A 156 10.03 -19.22 20.21
CA LYS A 156 10.29 -20.59 20.67
C LYS A 156 11.64 -21.12 20.17
N LEU A 157 11.97 -20.89 18.92
CA LEU A 157 13.28 -21.22 18.36
C LEU A 157 14.43 -20.56 19.12
N ARG A 158 14.31 -19.27 19.40
CA ARG A 158 15.32 -18.50 20.15
C ARG A 158 15.53 -19.05 21.55
N GLU A 159 14.45 -19.37 22.24
CA GLU A 159 14.47 -19.95 23.58
C GLU A 159 15.11 -21.35 23.54
N TYR A 160 14.66 -22.20 22.64
CA TYR A 160 15.18 -23.57 22.49
C TYR A 160 16.65 -23.62 22.12
N THR A 161 17.09 -22.77 21.19
CA THR A 161 18.48 -22.71 20.72
C THR A 161 19.38 -21.84 21.60
N ASN A 162 18.84 -21.17 22.60
CA ASN A 162 19.54 -20.15 23.38
C ASN A 162 20.24 -19.14 22.45
N TYR A 163 19.43 -18.51 21.58
CA TYR A 163 19.93 -17.66 20.49
C TYR A 163 20.73 -16.45 21.00
N SER A 164 21.92 -16.30 20.48
CA SER A 164 22.60 -15.01 20.46
C SER A 164 23.25 -14.79 19.09
N ARG A 165 23.23 -13.56 18.61
CA ARG A 165 23.77 -13.19 17.29
C ARG A 165 25.23 -13.58 17.13
N THR A 166 26.05 -13.29 18.14
CA THR A 166 27.48 -13.62 18.14
C THR A 166 27.72 -15.11 18.14
N ARG A 167 27.00 -15.88 18.98
CA ARG A 167 27.09 -17.33 19.06
C ARG A 167 26.73 -18.00 17.73
N PHE A 168 25.64 -17.61 17.11
CA PHE A 168 25.23 -18.19 15.84
C PHE A 168 26.23 -17.90 14.72
N ARG A 169 26.78 -16.66 14.68
CA ARG A 169 27.88 -16.36 13.75
C ARG A 169 29.11 -17.22 13.96
N GLN A 170 29.47 -17.49 15.19
CA GLN A 170 30.62 -18.36 15.51
C GLN A 170 30.36 -19.81 15.07
N ILE A 171 29.14 -20.30 15.23
CA ILE A 171 28.75 -21.66 14.86
C ILE A 171 28.69 -21.82 13.33
N PHE A 172 27.96 -20.94 12.64
CA PHE A 172 27.61 -21.11 11.23
C PHE A 172 28.50 -20.31 10.27
N GLY A 173 29.28 -19.36 10.77
CA GLY A 173 30.18 -18.54 9.95
C GLY A 173 29.50 -17.49 9.06
N HIS A 174 28.16 -17.37 9.09
CA HIS A 174 27.39 -16.45 8.26
C HIS A 174 26.22 -15.78 9.01
N TRP A 175 25.51 -14.82 8.33
CA TRP A 175 24.41 -14.03 8.87
C TRP A 175 23.04 -14.35 8.24
N LYS A 176 22.93 -15.38 7.40
CA LYS A 176 21.74 -15.67 6.59
C LYS A 176 20.47 -15.92 7.41
N PHE A 177 20.60 -16.31 8.69
CA PHE A 177 19.47 -16.51 9.61
C PHE A 177 19.03 -15.21 10.34
N GLN A 178 19.75 -14.09 10.16
CA GLN A 178 19.55 -12.90 10.99
C GLN A 178 18.12 -12.38 10.95
N HIS A 179 17.56 -12.12 9.77
CA HIS A 179 16.21 -11.57 9.64
C HIS A 179 15.10 -12.53 10.08
N PHE A 180 15.37 -13.83 10.07
CA PHE A 180 14.49 -14.87 10.61
C PHE A 180 14.56 -14.95 12.12
N MET A 181 15.75 -14.91 12.71
CA MET A 181 15.97 -15.09 14.15
C MET A 181 15.86 -13.82 14.97
N GLU A 182 16.01 -12.64 14.39
CA GLU A 182 15.91 -11.37 15.12
C GLU A 182 14.47 -10.85 15.16
N LEU A 183 14.01 -10.39 16.34
CA LEU A 183 12.68 -9.84 16.55
C LEU A 183 12.60 -8.34 16.18
N GLN A 184 13.29 -7.94 15.11
CA GLN A 184 13.28 -6.57 14.60
C GLN A 184 12.15 -6.36 13.57
N GLN A 185 11.91 -5.12 13.14
CA GLN A 185 10.81 -4.78 12.22
C GLN A 185 10.84 -5.53 10.88
N GLN A 186 12.05 -5.88 10.39
CA GLN A 186 12.20 -6.64 9.15
C GLN A 186 12.26 -8.14 9.45
N TYR A 187 11.15 -8.83 9.24
CA TYR A 187 11.12 -10.28 9.26
C TYR A 187 11.22 -10.84 7.85
N THR A 188 12.07 -11.85 7.65
CA THR A 188 12.15 -12.60 6.40
C THR A 188 12.44 -14.05 6.75
N LEU A 189 11.63 -14.97 6.24
CA LEU A 189 11.91 -16.40 6.37
C LEU A 189 13.28 -16.70 5.74
N CYS A 190 14.11 -17.47 6.44
CA CYS A 190 15.40 -17.91 5.89
C CYS A 190 15.19 -18.92 4.75
N THR A 191 16.23 -19.19 3.97
CA THR A 191 16.17 -20.24 2.94
C THR A 191 16.10 -21.63 3.57
N GLU A 192 15.62 -22.62 2.81
CA GLU A 192 15.50 -24.02 3.26
C GLU A 192 16.83 -24.58 3.75
N ASP A 193 17.92 -24.32 3.01
CA ASP A 193 19.26 -24.78 3.39
C ASP A 193 19.66 -24.26 4.78
N VAL A 194 19.41 -22.97 5.03
CA VAL A 194 19.70 -22.34 6.33
C VAL A 194 18.81 -22.90 7.44
N TYR A 195 17.54 -23.18 7.15
CA TYR A 195 16.64 -23.78 8.12
C TYR A 195 17.03 -25.23 8.46
N ASN A 196 17.42 -26.00 7.46
CA ASN A 196 17.90 -27.37 7.63
C ASN A 196 19.20 -27.40 8.44
N GLU A 197 20.14 -26.48 8.16
CA GLU A 197 21.37 -26.31 8.95
C GLU A 197 21.07 -26.03 10.44
N LEU A 198 20.10 -25.14 10.74
CA LEU A 198 19.64 -24.89 12.11
C LEU A 198 19.00 -26.15 12.72
N THR A 199 18.16 -26.84 11.94
CA THR A 199 17.42 -28.02 12.37
C THR A 199 18.35 -29.18 12.75
N GLU A 200 19.36 -29.42 11.94
CA GLU A 200 20.35 -30.48 12.21
C GLU A 200 21.24 -30.14 13.40
N TYR A 201 21.78 -28.93 13.44
CA TYR A 201 22.71 -28.53 14.52
C TYR A 201 22.06 -28.52 15.89
N PHE A 202 20.82 -28.00 16.01
CA PHE A 202 20.11 -27.87 17.27
C PHE A 202 19.10 -28.99 17.52
N GLU A 203 19.02 -29.99 16.64
CA GLU A 203 18.03 -31.09 16.74
C GLU A 203 16.60 -30.55 16.90
N LEU A 204 16.21 -29.54 16.08
CA LEU A 204 14.96 -28.80 16.25
C LEU A 204 13.71 -29.69 16.20
N ARG A 205 13.79 -30.87 15.58
CA ARG A 205 12.68 -31.85 15.57
C ARG A 205 12.28 -32.32 16.97
N ASN A 206 13.15 -32.16 17.97
CA ASN A 206 12.84 -32.43 19.37
C ASN A 206 12.15 -31.24 20.10
N MET A 207 12.07 -30.09 19.44
CA MET A 207 11.42 -28.91 20.01
C MET A 207 9.89 -29.07 20.00
N ASN A 208 9.24 -28.77 21.11
CA ASN A 208 7.78 -28.76 21.17
C ASN A 208 7.18 -27.71 20.23
N GLY A 209 6.39 -28.16 19.26
CA GLY A 209 5.79 -27.31 18.22
C GLY A 209 6.77 -27.00 17.08
N PHE A 210 7.72 -27.91 16.81
CA PHE A 210 8.55 -27.85 15.60
C PHE A 210 7.66 -27.84 14.35
N LEU A 211 8.06 -27.05 13.37
CA LEU A 211 7.42 -26.96 12.06
C LEU A 211 8.45 -27.36 10.99
N GLU A 212 8.04 -28.17 10.03
CA GLU A 212 8.86 -28.43 8.85
C GLU A 212 8.95 -27.17 7.97
N TYR A 213 10.00 -27.04 7.18
CA TYR A 213 10.20 -25.84 6.35
C TYR A 213 9.02 -25.55 5.41
N SER A 214 8.40 -26.60 4.86
CA SER A 214 7.20 -26.48 4.02
C SER A 214 6.00 -25.85 4.75
N GLU A 215 5.87 -26.11 6.05
CA GLU A 215 4.81 -25.50 6.88
C GLU A 215 5.11 -24.01 7.15
N LEU A 216 6.39 -23.68 7.35
CA LEU A 216 6.83 -22.29 7.47
C LEU A 216 6.55 -21.52 6.17
N VAL A 217 6.92 -22.09 5.02
CA VAL A 217 6.66 -21.49 3.70
C VAL A 217 5.17 -21.30 3.47
N LYS A 218 4.34 -22.30 3.80
CA LYS A 218 2.89 -22.20 3.69
C LYS A 218 2.35 -21.07 4.56
N THR A 219 2.76 -21.02 5.81
CA THR A 219 2.35 -19.95 6.74
C THR A 219 2.80 -18.58 6.25
N ASP A 220 4.00 -18.44 5.70
CA ASP A 220 4.53 -17.20 5.13
C ASP A 220 3.80 -16.80 3.83
N TYR A 221 3.42 -17.78 3.00
CA TYR A 221 2.74 -17.58 1.72
C TYR A 221 1.26 -17.24 1.89
N ASP A 222 0.56 -17.90 2.81
CA ASP A 222 -0.87 -17.69 3.08
C ASP A 222 -1.17 -16.32 3.72
N LEU A 223 -0.12 -15.58 4.08
CA LEU A 223 -0.28 -14.23 4.59
C LEU A 223 -0.53 -13.24 3.46
N PRO A 224 -1.51 -12.37 3.57
CA PRO A 224 -1.65 -11.27 2.63
C PRO A 224 -0.40 -10.40 2.69
N LYS A 225 0.41 -10.48 1.63
CA LYS A 225 1.65 -9.70 1.54
C LYS A 225 1.33 -8.20 1.48
N ARG A 226 2.15 -7.41 2.16
CA ARG A 226 2.12 -5.96 2.02
C ARG A 226 2.55 -5.59 0.60
N ILE A 227 1.72 -4.82 -0.09
CA ILE A 227 1.97 -4.44 -1.48
C ILE A 227 2.63 -3.08 -1.51
N TYR A 228 3.82 -3.01 -2.07
CA TYR A 228 4.50 -1.77 -2.39
C TYR A 228 5.15 -1.92 -3.76
N ASN A 229 4.60 -1.24 -4.76
CA ASN A 229 5.06 -1.24 -6.14
C ASN A 229 5.76 0.09 -6.41
N PRO A 230 7.09 0.18 -6.28
CA PRO A 230 7.79 1.43 -6.52
C PRO A 230 7.58 1.87 -7.97
N GLN A 231 7.05 3.08 -8.16
CA GLN A 231 6.88 3.66 -9.48
C GLN A 231 8.25 4.19 -9.93
N MET A 232 8.99 3.36 -10.67
CA MET A 232 10.36 3.64 -11.08
C MET A 232 10.42 4.86 -11.99
N VAL A 233 11.46 5.67 -11.85
CA VAL A 233 11.72 6.86 -12.65
C VAL A 233 12.87 6.58 -13.60
N GLU A 234 12.65 6.80 -14.89
CA GLU A 234 13.70 6.67 -15.89
C GLU A 234 14.84 7.67 -15.66
N GLY A 235 16.06 7.22 -15.81
CA GLY A 235 17.26 8.02 -15.70
C GLY A 235 18.37 7.46 -16.59
N LYS A 236 19.52 8.12 -16.61
CA LYS A 236 20.66 7.63 -17.39
C LYS A 236 21.31 6.43 -16.70
N PRO A 237 21.69 5.37 -17.45
CA PRO A 237 22.49 4.29 -16.91
C PRO A 237 23.80 4.81 -16.27
N TYR A 238 24.26 4.14 -15.21
CA TYR A 238 25.52 4.50 -14.56
C TYR A 238 26.21 3.28 -13.97
N SER A 239 27.52 3.42 -13.79
CA SER A 239 28.33 2.49 -13.02
C SER A 239 29.10 3.30 -11.98
N ILE A 240 28.97 2.92 -10.72
CA ILE A 240 29.69 3.54 -9.61
C ILE A 240 30.42 2.44 -8.84
N THR A 241 31.74 2.62 -8.74
CA THR A 241 32.56 1.79 -7.85
C THR A 241 32.69 2.52 -6.51
N SER A 242 32.09 1.97 -5.45
CA SER A 242 32.25 2.50 -4.10
C SER A 242 33.65 2.15 -3.59
N GLY A 243 34.32 3.10 -2.95
CA GLY A 243 35.53 2.83 -2.19
C GLY A 243 35.24 1.92 -1.00
N LYS A 244 36.31 1.48 -0.30
CA LYS A 244 36.18 0.73 0.95
C LYS A 244 35.35 1.54 1.96
N MET A 245 34.29 0.96 2.51
CA MET A 245 33.56 1.56 3.64
C MET A 245 34.49 1.53 4.87
N GLY A 246 34.72 2.70 5.48
CA GLY A 246 35.53 2.82 6.68
C GLY A 246 34.87 2.21 7.91
N ASP A 247 35.62 2.16 9.01
CA ASP A 247 35.32 1.49 10.29
C ASP A 247 33.97 1.78 10.95
N ALA A 248 33.28 2.85 10.57
CA ALA A 248 31.98 3.24 11.12
C ALA A 248 30.85 2.19 10.90
N TYR A 249 31.05 1.23 9.97
CA TYR A 249 30.08 0.19 9.65
C TYR A 249 30.61 -1.24 9.88
N GLY A 250 31.66 -1.40 10.64
CA GLY A 250 32.07 -2.69 11.23
C GLY A 250 32.79 -3.65 10.31
N GLY A 251 33.61 -3.18 9.39
CA GLY A 251 34.56 -4.06 8.70
C GLY A 251 34.97 -3.61 7.30
N GLU A 252 36.08 -4.12 6.82
CA GLU A 252 36.56 -3.97 5.46
C GLU A 252 35.63 -4.69 4.45
N LEU A 253 34.52 -4.08 4.09
CA LEU A 253 33.80 -4.45 2.87
C LEU A 253 34.61 -3.85 1.70
N GLY A 254 35.23 -4.71 0.90
CA GLY A 254 35.91 -4.29 -0.33
C GLY A 254 34.99 -3.49 -1.24
N GLY A 255 35.53 -2.58 -2.00
CA GLY A 255 34.75 -1.79 -2.96
C GLY A 255 33.97 -2.70 -3.90
N PHE A 256 32.69 -2.41 -4.07
CA PHE A 256 31.84 -3.09 -5.04
C PHE A 256 31.36 -2.11 -6.09
N THR A 257 31.23 -2.63 -7.32
CA THR A 257 30.72 -1.84 -8.44
C THR A 257 29.21 -2.09 -8.55
N THR A 258 28.44 -1.01 -8.42
CA THR A 258 27.00 -1.01 -8.70
C THR A 258 26.79 -0.55 -10.15
N ILE A 259 26.16 -1.39 -10.96
CA ILE A 259 25.73 -1.07 -12.31
C ILE A 259 24.21 -0.88 -12.28
N SER A 260 23.73 0.23 -12.82
CA SER A 260 22.30 0.54 -12.94
C SER A 260 21.94 0.74 -14.39
N ASP A 261 20.84 0.17 -14.83
CA ASP A 261 20.22 0.36 -16.16
C ASP A 261 19.68 1.78 -16.39
N GLY A 262 19.65 2.60 -15.37
CA GLY A 262 19.11 3.95 -15.38
C GLY A 262 17.83 4.11 -14.60
N ASN A 263 17.12 3.04 -14.26
CA ASN A 263 15.95 3.10 -13.43
C ASN A 263 16.29 3.54 -12.00
N ARG A 264 15.49 4.45 -11.45
CA ARG A 264 15.64 5.01 -10.11
C ARG A 264 14.41 4.71 -9.27
N TYR A 265 14.65 4.30 -8.03
CA TYR A 265 13.57 4.25 -7.04
C TYR A 265 13.00 5.65 -6.78
N PRO A 266 11.68 5.76 -6.54
CA PRO A 266 11.06 7.03 -6.24
C PRO A 266 11.62 7.62 -4.96
N LYS A 267 11.72 8.96 -4.92
CA LYS A 267 12.06 9.72 -3.72
C LYS A 267 10.79 10.21 -3.05
N SER A 268 10.86 10.56 -1.78
CA SER A 268 9.72 10.98 -0.96
C SER A 268 9.04 12.29 -1.38
N ILE A 269 9.55 12.99 -2.39
CA ILE A 269 8.93 14.20 -2.93
C ILE A 269 8.31 13.86 -4.28
N LEU A 270 6.98 13.97 -4.36
CA LEU A 270 6.17 13.78 -5.54
C LEU A 270 5.86 15.14 -6.18
N ARG A 271 6.02 15.25 -7.49
CA ARG A 271 5.81 16.49 -8.23
C ARG A 271 4.65 16.35 -9.19
N PHE A 272 3.49 16.85 -8.80
CA PHE A 272 2.29 16.89 -9.64
C PHE A 272 1.73 18.30 -9.70
N GLY A 273 1.18 18.67 -10.86
CA GLY A 273 0.43 19.91 -11.01
C GLY A 273 -0.84 19.90 -10.13
N TYR A 274 -1.40 21.06 -9.87
CA TYR A 274 -2.73 21.15 -9.28
C TYR A 274 -3.82 21.19 -10.36
N CYS A 275 -5.05 20.79 -10.01
CA CYS A 275 -6.18 20.84 -10.93
C CYS A 275 -6.48 22.29 -11.36
N LYS A 276 -6.49 22.55 -12.66
CA LYS A 276 -6.86 23.86 -13.22
C LYS A 276 -8.38 24.06 -13.23
N GLU A 277 -9.10 23.03 -13.65
CA GLU A 277 -10.57 23.01 -13.64
C GLU A 277 -11.03 22.24 -12.40
N LYS A 278 -11.61 22.98 -11.46
CA LYS A 278 -12.02 22.42 -10.17
C LYS A 278 -13.52 22.21 -10.13
N LEU A 279 -13.94 20.97 -10.04
CA LEU A 279 -15.31 20.58 -9.70
C LEU A 279 -15.56 20.61 -8.19
N HIS A 280 -14.48 20.58 -7.39
CA HIS A 280 -14.47 20.73 -5.94
C HIS A 280 -13.33 21.68 -5.53
N PRO A 281 -13.50 22.54 -4.51
CA PRO A 281 -12.51 23.54 -4.11
C PRO A 281 -11.13 22.97 -3.78
N THR A 282 -11.09 21.79 -3.16
CA THR A 282 -9.87 21.10 -2.73
C THR A 282 -9.49 19.91 -3.61
N GLN A 283 -10.05 19.83 -4.82
CA GLN A 283 -9.83 18.70 -5.73
C GLN A 283 -8.35 18.37 -5.95
N LYS A 284 -7.99 17.12 -5.72
CA LYS A 284 -6.64 16.58 -5.97
C LYS A 284 -6.44 16.21 -7.46
N PRO A 285 -5.22 16.27 -8.00
CA PRO A 285 -4.96 15.80 -9.36
C PRO A 285 -5.13 14.28 -9.48
N VAL A 286 -5.73 13.84 -10.59
CA VAL A 286 -5.96 12.42 -10.87
C VAL A 286 -4.64 11.65 -10.93
N GLU A 287 -3.61 12.25 -11.51
CA GLU A 287 -2.29 11.65 -11.68
C GLU A 287 -1.61 11.33 -10.34
N LEU A 288 -1.80 12.18 -9.33
CA LEU A 288 -1.30 11.92 -7.97
C LEU A 288 -2.02 10.72 -7.35
N MET A 289 -3.37 10.68 -7.45
CA MET A 289 -4.14 9.57 -6.91
C MET A 289 -3.82 8.25 -7.64
N GLU A 290 -3.68 8.28 -8.96
CA GLU A 290 -3.27 7.12 -9.76
C GLU A 290 -1.90 6.59 -9.35
N TYR A 291 -0.92 7.48 -9.14
CA TYR A 291 0.41 7.13 -8.67
C TYR A 291 0.35 6.40 -7.31
N LEU A 292 -0.40 6.94 -6.35
CA LEU A 292 -0.55 6.36 -5.02
C LEU A 292 -1.29 5.00 -5.08
N ILE A 293 -2.35 4.91 -5.86
CA ILE A 293 -3.10 3.66 -6.08
C ILE A 293 -2.19 2.57 -6.64
N LYS A 294 -1.46 2.86 -7.71
CA LYS A 294 -0.51 1.91 -8.32
C LYS A 294 0.61 1.48 -7.35
N THR A 295 1.03 2.39 -6.49
CA THR A 295 2.08 2.11 -5.50
C THR A 295 1.62 1.09 -4.45
N TYR A 296 0.38 1.18 -3.98
CA TYR A 296 -0.09 0.39 -2.84
C TYR A 296 -1.10 -0.70 -3.19
N THR A 297 -1.43 -0.87 -4.48
CA THR A 297 -2.35 -1.91 -4.96
C THR A 297 -1.89 -2.55 -6.25
N ASN A 298 -2.37 -3.76 -6.51
CA ASN A 298 -2.36 -4.39 -7.82
C ASN A 298 -3.72 -4.14 -8.52
N GLU A 299 -3.81 -4.51 -9.80
CA GLU A 299 -5.07 -4.47 -10.54
C GLU A 299 -6.14 -5.35 -9.85
N GLU A 300 -7.41 -5.05 -10.08
CA GLU A 300 -8.58 -5.71 -9.49
C GLU A 300 -8.73 -5.55 -7.95
N MET A 301 -7.81 -4.85 -7.29
CA MET A 301 -7.92 -4.57 -5.86
C MET A 301 -8.89 -3.43 -5.58
N THR A 302 -9.44 -3.42 -4.37
CA THR A 302 -10.45 -2.47 -3.92
C THR A 302 -9.82 -1.29 -3.18
N VAL A 303 -10.11 -0.08 -3.67
CA VAL A 303 -9.72 1.19 -3.04
C VAL A 303 -10.96 1.85 -2.44
N PHE A 304 -10.84 2.31 -1.20
CA PHE A 304 -11.89 3.03 -0.49
C PHE A 304 -11.51 4.48 -0.24
N ASP A 305 -12.42 5.39 -0.55
CA ASP A 305 -12.33 6.81 -0.23
C ASP A 305 -13.54 7.22 0.64
N ALA A 306 -13.27 7.58 1.89
CA ALA A 306 -14.30 7.91 2.87
C ALA A 306 -14.92 9.31 2.66
N THR A 307 -14.28 10.16 1.87
CA THR A 307 -14.66 11.55 1.61
C THR A 307 -14.32 11.92 0.17
N MET A 308 -14.99 11.22 -0.78
CA MET A 308 -14.57 11.20 -2.18
C MET A 308 -14.72 12.53 -2.93
N GLY A 309 -15.43 13.52 -2.36
CA GLY A 309 -15.64 14.82 -2.99
C GLY A 309 -16.17 14.71 -4.40
N SER A 310 -15.46 15.25 -5.37
CA SER A 310 -15.79 15.13 -6.80
C SER A 310 -15.33 13.83 -7.47
N GLY A 311 -14.97 12.78 -6.73
CA GLY A 311 -14.67 11.46 -7.25
C GLY A 311 -13.30 11.27 -7.90
N THR A 312 -12.30 12.07 -7.55
CA THR A 312 -10.96 12.00 -8.17
C THR A 312 -10.30 10.64 -7.97
N THR A 313 -10.40 10.08 -6.75
CA THR A 313 -9.88 8.73 -6.43
C THR A 313 -10.59 7.67 -7.27
N GLY A 314 -11.91 7.78 -7.46
CA GLY A 314 -12.69 6.87 -8.31
C GLY A 314 -12.27 6.89 -9.77
N VAL A 315 -12.03 8.08 -10.35
CA VAL A 315 -11.49 8.21 -11.71
C VAL A 315 -10.11 7.56 -11.82
N ALA A 316 -9.24 7.77 -10.83
CA ALA A 316 -7.92 7.17 -10.81
C ALA A 316 -7.98 5.63 -10.69
N CYS A 317 -8.94 5.09 -9.94
CA CYS A 317 -9.21 3.65 -9.86
C CYS A 317 -9.62 3.08 -11.22
N LYS A 318 -10.58 3.70 -11.89
CA LYS A 318 -11.00 3.32 -13.25
C LYS A 318 -9.82 3.29 -14.21
N LYS A 319 -9.03 4.35 -14.22
CA LYS A 319 -7.85 4.52 -15.08
C LYS A 319 -6.78 3.46 -14.84
N SER A 320 -6.72 2.91 -13.66
CA SER A 320 -5.71 1.94 -13.25
C SER A 320 -6.25 0.52 -13.03
N ASN A 321 -7.49 0.23 -13.46
CA ASN A 321 -8.17 -1.06 -13.32
C ASN A 321 -8.26 -1.55 -11.86
N ARG A 322 -8.74 -0.68 -10.96
CA ARG A 322 -9.03 -0.99 -9.56
C ARG A 322 -10.52 -0.84 -9.29
N HIS A 323 -11.05 -1.62 -8.36
CA HIS A 323 -12.39 -1.42 -7.83
C HIS A 323 -12.41 -0.21 -6.90
N PHE A 324 -13.53 0.49 -6.86
CA PHE A 324 -13.68 1.72 -6.07
C PHE A 324 -14.90 1.65 -5.17
N ILE A 325 -14.72 2.07 -3.92
CA ILE A 325 -15.82 2.35 -2.99
C ILE A 325 -15.64 3.81 -2.55
N GLY A 326 -16.67 4.63 -2.72
CA GLY A 326 -16.64 6.05 -2.35
C GLY A 326 -17.82 6.43 -1.48
N ILE A 327 -17.57 7.26 -0.46
CA ILE A 327 -18.60 7.87 0.36
C ILE A 327 -18.48 9.39 0.24
N GLU A 328 -19.63 10.08 0.12
CA GLU A 328 -19.69 11.53 0.12
C GLU A 328 -20.95 12.00 0.86
N LYS A 329 -20.77 12.95 1.77
CA LYS A 329 -21.87 13.49 2.59
C LYS A 329 -22.69 14.55 1.86
N ASP A 330 -22.04 15.40 1.06
CA ASP A 330 -22.69 16.46 0.32
C ASP A 330 -23.34 15.88 -0.95
N GLU A 331 -24.66 16.05 -1.08
CA GLU A 331 -25.46 15.50 -2.19
C GLU A 331 -24.95 15.99 -3.56
N LYS A 332 -24.62 17.26 -3.68
CA LYS A 332 -24.12 17.85 -4.92
C LYS A 332 -22.80 17.25 -5.36
N TYR A 333 -21.84 17.09 -4.43
CA TYR A 333 -20.55 16.48 -4.74
C TYR A 333 -20.68 14.98 -4.98
N PHE A 334 -21.63 14.32 -4.29
CA PHE A 334 -21.96 12.93 -4.55
C PHE A 334 -22.42 12.72 -6.00
N GLU A 335 -23.39 13.51 -6.49
CA GLU A 335 -23.87 13.41 -7.87
C GLU A 335 -22.75 13.67 -8.89
N ILE A 336 -21.92 14.69 -8.65
CA ILE A 336 -20.76 14.99 -9.50
C ILE A 336 -19.80 13.80 -9.54
N ALA A 337 -19.49 13.19 -8.39
CA ALA A 337 -18.58 12.06 -8.31
C ALA A 337 -19.12 10.83 -9.07
N VAL A 338 -20.40 10.49 -8.85
CA VAL A 338 -21.07 9.35 -9.53
C VAL A 338 -21.03 9.53 -11.05
N SER A 339 -21.45 10.71 -11.54
CA SER A 339 -21.41 11.01 -12.99
C SER A 339 -19.99 10.90 -13.54
N ARG A 340 -19.05 11.60 -12.93
CA ARG A 340 -17.65 11.66 -13.40
C ARG A 340 -16.96 10.31 -13.42
N VAL A 341 -17.16 9.47 -12.40
CA VAL A 341 -16.55 8.13 -12.34
C VAL A 341 -17.25 7.18 -13.29
N SER A 342 -18.59 7.27 -13.43
CA SER A 342 -19.37 6.39 -14.31
C SER A 342 -19.12 6.68 -15.80
N GLU A 343 -18.96 7.93 -16.16
CA GLU A 343 -18.74 8.40 -17.55
C GLU A 343 -17.29 8.24 -18.00
N TYR A 344 -16.36 7.95 -17.08
CA TYR A 344 -14.97 7.74 -17.46
C TYR A 344 -14.84 6.44 -18.26
N CYS A 345 -14.74 6.58 -19.59
CA CYS A 345 -14.37 5.54 -20.54
C CYS A 345 -12.86 5.69 -20.77
N GLY A 346 -12.03 4.79 -20.22
CA GLY A 346 -10.57 4.80 -20.31
C GLY A 346 -10.02 4.86 -21.73
#